data_6570a5a6de70e3bc5c686f2952daef95
#
_entry.id   6570a5a6de70e3bc5c686f2952daef95
#
_cell.length_a   1.000
_cell.length_b   1.000
_cell.length_c   1.000
_cell.angle_alpha   90.00
_cell.angle_beta   90.00
_cell.angle_gamma   90.00
#
_symmetry.space_group_name_H-M   'P 1'
#
loop_
_entity.id
_entity.type
_entity.pdbx_description
1 polymer ?
#
loop_
_entity_poly.entity_id
_entity_poly.type
_entity_poly.pdbx_seq_one_letter_code
_entity_poly.pdbx_strand_id
1 'polypeptide(L)'
;MSDKIKVGVVGVGALGRHHARLYNLSENADVVGIFDVNTENAQKVADEFGLKVYTNMKTLANDCEALSVAVPATYHMQTTVPLLEMGKHVLVEKPLASTAKEGKIMLEAARKNKVVFGVGHTERFNPAMDYLAKHKGNTCFIEVHRLAQYPPARPGQHRRGTEVSVVHDLMIHDLDLILETVDSEVERFDAVGTAVLSETEDIVNVRIKFKNGACANVTASRISEELQRKFRVFQDDAYISMDYGNNSGVVVKKNKLGLVRKTVSLDPKNALAAELEDFIAAIKKTKASGKVVCPKVSGEDGLKALQLAEDIVSEIRSYNEKYAKDHELFLKN
;
A
#
# COMPACT_ATOMS: atom_id res chain seq x y z
N MET A 1 6.68 -34.31 1.68
CA MET A 1 7.26 -33.06 1.10
C MET A 1 6.75 -31.90 1.94
N SER A 2 7.59 -30.92 2.24
CA SER A 2 7.17 -29.74 3.04
C SER A 2 6.04 -29.02 2.31
N ASP A 3 4.91 -28.74 2.99
CA ASP A 3 3.79 -27.93 2.47
C ASP A 3 4.10 -26.43 2.46
N LYS A 4 5.36 -26.07 2.73
CA LYS A 4 5.85 -24.70 2.73
C LYS A 4 6.14 -24.22 1.31
N ILE A 5 5.76 -22.97 1.03
CA ILE A 5 6.07 -22.30 -0.24
C ILE A 5 7.51 -21.79 -0.21
N LYS A 6 8.30 -22.13 -1.22
CA LYS A 6 9.66 -21.61 -1.40
C LYS A 6 9.63 -20.16 -1.82
N VAL A 7 10.12 -19.26 -0.96
CA VAL A 7 10.10 -17.82 -1.19
C VAL A 7 11.49 -17.22 -1.24
N GLY A 8 11.66 -16.20 -2.08
CA GLY A 8 12.82 -15.32 -2.13
C GLY A 8 12.45 -13.87 -1.88
N VAL A 9 13.41 -13.06 -1.44
CA VAL A 9 13.21 -11.61 -1.31
C VAL A 9 14.21 -10.88 -2.17
N VAL A 10 13.70 -9.98 -3.01
CA VAL A 10 14.46 -9.12 -3.93
C VAL A 10 14.40 -7.70 -3.43
N GLY A 11 15.56 -7.14 -3.09
CA GLY A 11 15.68 -5.87 -2.38
C GLY A 11 15.50 -6.08 -0.87
N VAL A 12 16.59 -5.98 -0.10
CA VAL A 12 16.57 -6.16 1.37
C VAL A 12 16.96 -4.87 2.09
N GLY A 13 16.50 -3.73 1.55
CA GLY A 13 16.52 -2.45 2.24
C GLY A 13 15.62 -2.43 3.47
N ALA A 14 15.15 -1.23 3.84
CA ALA A 14 14.37 -1.03 5.07
C ALA A 14 13.13 -1.94 5.19
N LEU A 15 12.37 -2.13 4.09
CA LEU A 15 11.16 -2.97 4.08
C LEU A 15 11.49 -4.43 3.80
N GLY A 16 12.30 -4.72 2.77
CA GLY A 16 12.60 -6.11 2.38
C GLY A 16 13.32 -6.91 3.47
N ARG A 17 14.12 -6.25 4.33
CA ARG A 17 14.67 -6.88 5.55
C ARG A 17 13.55 -7.41 6.47
N HIS A 18 12.44 -6.67 6.60
CA HIS A 18 11.29 -7.14 7.38
C HIS A 18 10.56 -8.29 6.69
N HIS A 19 10.43 -8.27 5.35
CA HIS A 19 9.88 -9.40 4.59
C HIS A 19 10.71 -10.66 4.83
N ALA A 20 12.04 -10.59 4.65
CA ALA A 20 12.96 -11.71 4.87
C ALA A 20 12.81 -12.28 6.29
N ARG A 21 12.80 -11.41 7.31
CA ARG A 21 12.61 -11.81 8.70
C ARG A 21 11.27 -12.50 8.94
N LEU A 22 10.17 -11.94 8.44
CA LEU A 22 8.83 -12.47 8.71
C LEU A 22 8.57 -13.77 7.96
N TYR A 23 9.04 -13.93 6.72
CA TYR A 23 8.99 -15.22 6.04
C TYR A 23 9.83 -16.28 6.74
N ASN A 24 10.99 -15.92 7.28
CA ASN A 24 11.84 -16.85 8.03
C ASN A 24 11.19 -17.34 9.34
N LEU A 25 10.27 -16.56 9.89
CA LEU A 25 9.48 -16.94 11.07
C LEU A 25 8.17 -17.66 10.72
N SER A 26 7.77 -17.69 9.45
CA SER A 26 6.53 -18.31 9.02
C SER A 26 6.62 -19.83 9.01
N GLU A 27 5.56 -20.48 9.47
CA GLU A 27 5.39 -21.93 9.34
C GLU A 27 4.99 -22.36 7.92
N ASN A 28 4.54 -21.41 7.09
CA ASN A 28 4.00 -21.62 5.76
C ASN A 28 4.98 -21.31 4.63
N ALA A 29 6.10 -20.64 4.92
CA ALA A 29 7.14 -20.27 3.98
C ALA A 29 8.46 -20.97 4.27
N ASP A 30 9.25 -21.19 3.22
CA ASP A 30 10.63 -21.64 3.26
C ASP A 30 11.48 -20.61 2.51
N VAL A 31 12.29 -19.83 3.25
CA VAL A 31 13.11 -18.76 2.66
C VAL A 31 14.34 -19.36 1.99
N VAL A 32 14.30 -19.47 0.67
CA VAL A 32 15.41 -20.00 -0.14
C VAL A 32 16.63 -19.08 -0.09
N GLY A 33 16.40 -17.76 -0.04
CA GLY A 33 17.45 -16.76 0.05
C GLY A 33 16.99 -15.35 -0.32
N ILE A 34 17.96 -14.47 -0.39
CA ILE A 34 17.75 -13.04 -0.67
C ILE A 34 18.68 -12.54 -1.79
N PHE A 35 18.25 -11.49 -2.47
CA PHE A 35 19.05 -10.78 -3.46
C PHE A 35 18.93 -9.26 -3.26
N ASP A 36 20.04 -8.55 -3.30
CA ASP A 36 20.11 -7.10 -3.37
C ASP A 36 21.28 -6.68 -4.27
N VAL A 37 21.15 -5.57 -4.99
CA VAL A 37 22.25 -5.00 -5.78
C VAL A 37 23.37 -4.48 -4.90
N ASN A 38 23.04 -4.09 -3.66
CA ASN A 38 24.01 -3.79 -2.62
C ASN A 38 24.35 -5.09 -1.87
N THR A 39 25.45 -5.73 -2.28
CA THR A 39 25.89 -7.01 -1.73
C THR A 39 26.27 -6.95 -0.25
N GLU A 40 26.80 -5.81 0.22
CA GLU A 40 27.12 -5.62 1.64
C GLU A 40 25.85 -5.59 2.49
N ASN A 41 24.80 -4.91 2.01
CA ASN A 41 23.52 -4.90 2.70
C ASN A 41 22.87 -6.29 2.69
N ALA A 42 22.92 -7.00 1.55
CA ALA A 42 22.43 -8.37 1.47
C ALA A 42 23.16 -9.28 2.48
N GLN A 43 24.48 -9.17 2.58
CA GLN A 43 25.26 -9.99 3.51
C GLN A 43 24.89 -9.69 4.97
N LYS A 44 24.76 -8.42 5.36
CA LYS A 44 24.31 -8.02 6.72
C LYS A 44 22.96 -8.64 7.09
N VAL A 45 22.01 -8.60 6.17
CA VAL A 45 20.67 -9.18 6.40
C VAL A 45 20.73 -10.71 6.44
N ALA A 46 21.55 -11.32 5.59
CA ALA A 46 21.75 -12.77 5.59
C ALA A 46 22.38 -13.26 6.89
N ASP A 47 23.41 -12.59 7.38
CA ASP A 47 24.10 -12.93 8.64
C ASP A 47 23.15 -12.78 9.83
N GLU A 48 22.27 -11.76 9.82
CA GLU A 48 21.31 -11.51 10.89
C GLU A 48 20.24 -12.61 11.01
N PHE A 49 19.78 -13.16 9.87
CA PHE A 49 18.66 -14.11 9.85
C PHE A 49 19.07 -15.53 9.43
N GLY A 50 20.33 -15.80 9.18
CA GLY A 50 20.83 -17.10 8.74
C GLY A 50 20.38 -17.46 7.32
N LEU A 51 20.33 -16.48 6.42
CA LEU A 51 19.81 -16.65 5.06
C LEU A 51 20.93 -16.74 4.02
N LYS A 52 20.62 -17.35 2.88
CA LYS A 52 21.54 -17.43 1.74
C LYS A 52 21.45 -16.16 0.88
N VAL A 53 22.61 -15.57 0.54
CA VAL A 53 22.71 -14.49 -0.43
C VAL A 53 22.88 -15.08 -1.83
N TYR A 54 22.07 -14.59 -2.77
CA TYR A 54 22.22 -14.88 -4.19
C TYR A 54 22.87 -13.68 -4.88
N THR A 55 23.81 -13.94 -5.77
CA THR A 55 24.49 -12.92 -6.56
C THR A 55 23.74 -12.57 -7.84
N ASN A 56 22.69 -13.31 -8.18
CA ASN A 56 21.87 -13.11 -9.37
C ASN A 56 20.40 -13.39 -9.07
N MET A 57 19.54 -12.42 -9.39
CA MET A 57 18.09 -12.51 -9.17
C MET A 57 17.44 -13.69 -9.90
N LYS A 58 17.87 -13.99 -11.14
CA LYS A 58 17.31 -15.09 -11.93
C LYS A 58 17.63 -16.44 -11.30
N THR A 59 18.81 -16.59 -10.74
CA THR A 59 19.21 -17.82 -10.01
C THR A 59 18.35 -18.00 -8.76
N LEU A 60 18.15 -16.94 -7.97
CA LEU A 60 17.21 -16.96 -6.85
C LEU A 60 15.80 -17.36 -7.30
N ALA A 61 15.31 -16.74 -8.36
CA ALA A 61 13.98 -17.01 -8.89
C ALA A 61 13.81 -18.48 -9.33
N ASN A 62 14.83 -19.10 -9.92
CA ASN A 62 14.74 -20.51 -10.32
C ASN A 62 14.50 -21.45 -9.13
N ASP A 63 15.08 -21.14 -7.98
CA ASP A 63 14.97 -21.93 -6.76
C ASP A 63 13.68 -21.67 -5.96
N CYS A 64 12.93 -20.59 -6.31
CA CYS A 64 11.72 -20.14 -5.63
C CYS A 64 10.44 -20.47 -6.40
N GLU A 65 9.31 -20.57 -5.68
CA GLU A 65 7.95 -20.56 -6.22
C GLU A 65 7.38 -19.13 -6.24
N ALA A 66 7.78 -18.32 -5.24
CA ALA A 66 7.29 -16.96 -5.05
C ALA A 66 8.41 -16.01 -4.65
N LEU A 67 8.24 -14.72 -4.95
CA LEU A 67 9.17 -13.68 -4.56
C LEU A 67 8.45 -12.45 -4.02
N SER A 68 9.02 -11.84 -2.97
CA SER A 68 8.70 -10.47 -2.57
C SER A 68 9.69 -9.51 -3.21
N VAL A 69 9.17 -8.46 -3.85
CA VAL A 69 9.95 -7.40 -4.48
C VAL A 69 9.80 -6.12 -3.65
N ALA A 70 10.86 -5.72 -2.98
CA ALA A 70 10.91 -4.55 -2.09
C ALA A 70 12.08 -3.60 -2.46
N VAL A 71 12.26 -3.41 -3.76
CA VAL A 71 13.19 -2.43 -4.34
C VAL A 71 12.53 -1.03 -4.39
N PRO A 72 13.24 0.07 -4.73
CA PRO A 72 12.58 1.34 -4.99
C PRO A 72 11.55 1.24 -6.13
N ALA A 73 10.46 2.01 -6.02
CA ALA A 73 9.32 1.94 -6.96
C ALA A 73 9.70 2.11 -8.44
N THR A 74 10.73 2.92 -8.71
CA THR A 74 11.30 3.13 -10.06
C THR A 74 11.86 1.86 -10.71
N TYR A 75 12.09 0.82 -9.91
CA TYR A 75 12.62 -0.47 -10.38
C TYR A 75 11.56 -1.59 -10.31
N HIS A 76 10.32 -1.31 -9.84
CA HIS A 76 9.30 -2.34 -9.66
C HIS A 76 8.99 -3.07 -10.95
N MET A 77 8.65 -2.36 -12.05
CA MET A 77 8.29 -3.00 -13.32
C MET A 77 9.44 -3.86 -13.87
N GLN A 78 10.64 -3.29 -14.00
CA GLN A 78 11.78 -4.01 -14.58
C GLN A 78 12.25 -5.20 -13.75
N THR A 79 11.99 -5.20 -12.42
CA THR A 79 12.30 -6.31 -11.53
C THR A 79 11.20 -7.36 -11.57
N THR A 80 9.93 -6.94 -11.56
CA THR A 80 8.77 -7.83 -11.38
C THR A 80 8.39 -8.55 -12.67
N VAL A 81 8.38 -7.87 -13.82
CA VAL A 81 7.94 -8.46 -15.10
C VAL A 81 8.72 -9.73 -15.45
N PRO A 82 10.06 -9.76 -15.41
CA PRO A 82 10.82 -10.99 -15.67
C PRO A 82 10.47 -12.14 -14.72
N LEU A 83 10.16 -11.86 -13.46
CA LEU A 83 9.76 -12.89 -12.48
C LEU A 83 8.39 -13.47 -12.82
N LEU A 84 7.42 -12.61 -13.16
CA LEU A 84 6.09 -13.03 -13.62
C LEU A 84 6.17 -13.87 -14.91
N GLU A 85 7.03 -13.47 -15.86
CA GLU A 85 7.28 -14.20 -17.10
C GLU A 85 7.95 -15.57 -16.88
N MET A 86 8.71 -15.71 -15.79
CA MET A 86 9.24 -17.00 -15.34
C MET A 86 8.19 -17.87 -14.62
N GLY A 87 6.92 -17.43 -14.57
CA GLY A 87 5.84 -18.15 -13.89
C GLY A 87 5.93 -18.11 -12.37
N LYS A 88 6.61 -17.10 -11.81
CA LYS A 88 6.72 -16.94 -10.35
C LYS A 88 5.56 -16.11 -9.81
N HIS A 89 5.05 -16.50 -8.64
CA HIS A 89 4.14 -15.66 -7.87
C HIS A 89 4.91 -14.47 -7.29
N VAL A 90 4.33 -13.26 -7.34
CA VAL A 90 5.03 -12.06 -6.88
C VAL A 90 4.15 -11.21 -5.96
N LEU A 91 4.72 -10.78 -4.84
CA LEU A 91 4.25 -9.68 -4.02
C LEU A 91 5.20 -8.50 -4.23
N VAL A 92 4.71 -7.39 -4.75
CA VAL A 92 5.50 -6.16 -4.93
C VAL A 92 5.08 -5.11 -3.92
N GLU A 93 6.04 -4.37 -3.37
CA GLU A 93 5.75 -3.24 -2.47
C GLU A 93 4.99 -2.10 -3.15
N LYS A 94 4.31 -1.29 -2.33
CA LYS A 94 3.63 -0.08 -2.82
C LYS A 94 4.65 1.04 -3.15
N PRO A 95 4.30 1.92 -4.09
CA PRO A 95 3.22 1.80 -5.07
C PRO A 95 3.50 0.66 -6.05
N LEU A 96 2.46 0.11 -6.68
CA LEU A 96 2.58 -1.00 -7.64
C LEU A 96 3.73 -0.78 -8.65
N ALA A 97 3.84 0.43 -9.18
CA ALA A 97 4.87 0.86 -10.13
C ALA A 97 5.08 2.38 -10.03
N SER A 98 5.99 2.94 -10.83
CA SER A 98 6.15 4.40 -10.94
C SER A 98 4.99 5.06 -11.68
N THR A 99 4.34 4.34 -12.60
CA THR A 99 3.20 4.81 -13.37
C THR A 99 2.13 3.72 -13.53
N ALA A 100 0.87 4.13 -13.68
CA ALA A 100 -0.22 3.22 -13.97
C ALA A 100 -0.02 2.46 -15.30
N LYS A 101 0.67 3.06 -16.27
CA LYS A 101 1.06 2.40 -17.52
C LYS A 101 1.99 1.21 -17.24
N GLU A 102 2.99 1.39 -16.39
CA GLU A 102 3.88 0.29 -15.96
C GLU A 102 3.11 -0.77 -15.18
N GLY A 103 2.23 -0.35 -14.27
CA GLY A 103 1.35 -1.25 -13.51
C GLY A 103 0.48 -2.13 -14.41
N LYS A 104 -0.06 -1.58 -15.50
CA LYS A 104 -0.82 -2.35 -16.51
C LYS A 104 0.04 -3.43 -17.17
N ILE A 105 1.29 -3.13 -17.52
CA ILE A 105 2.24 -4.10 -18.10
C ILE A 105 2.50 -5.25 -17.12
N MET A 106 2.74 -4.93 -15.84
CA MET A 106 2.95 -5.93 -14.79
C MET A 106 1.73 -6.83 -14.62
N LEU A 107 0.53 -6.24 -14.63
CA LEU A 107 -0.73 -6.97 -14.51
C LEU A 107 -0.97 -7.92 -15.69
N GLU A 108 -0.70 -7.46 -16.90
CA GLU A 108 -0.80 -8.29 -18.12
C GLU A 108 0.19 -9.47 -18.06
N ALA A 109 1.42 -9.25 -17.61
CA ALA A 109 2.40 -10.31 -17.43
C ALA A 109 1.92 -11.36 -16.41
N ALA A 110 1.34 -10.93 -15.28
CA ALA A 110 0.79 -11.84 -14.27
C ALA A 110 -0.38 -12.67 -14.81
N ARG A 111 -1.32 -12.04 -15.51
CA ARG A 111 -2.49 -12.70 -16.12
C ARG A 111 -2.08 -13.71 -17.18
N LYS A 112 -1.15 -13.32 -18.07
CA LYS A 112 -0.63 -14.20 -19.16
C LYS A 112 0.00 -15.46 -18.59
N ASN A 113 0.75 -15.34 -17.50
CA ASN A 113 1.47 -16.46 -16.90
C ASN A 113 0.66 -17.17 -15.79
N LYS A 114 -0.58 -16.74 -15.54
CA LYS A 114 -1.51 -17.33 -14.55
C LYS A 114 -0.90 -17.49 -13.16
N VAL A 115 -0.25 -16.44 -12.68
CA VAL A 115 0.41 -16.41 -11.38
C VAL A 115 -0.32 -15.47 -10.39
N VAL A 116 -0.17 -15.74 -9.11
CA VAL A 116 -0.65 -14.85 -8.05
C VAL A 116 0.21 -13.59 -8.06
N PHE A 117 -0.45 -12.43 -8.11
CA PHE A 117 0.21 -11.14 -8.09
C PHE A 117 -0.46 -10.21 -7.08
N GLY A 118 0.26 -9.86 -6.01
CA GLY A 118 -0.17 -9.01 -4.91
C GLY A 118 0.63 -7.73 -4.82
N VAL A 119 0.06 -6.74 -4.12
CA VAL A 119 0.69 -5.44 -3.85
C VAL A 119 0.72 -5.16 -2.35
N GLY A 120 1.81 -4.61 -1.86
CA GLY A 120 2.09 -4.33 -0.45
C GLY A 120 1.30 -3.16 0.14
N HIS A 121 -0.03 -3.16 0.04
CA HIS A 121 -0.89 -2.24 0.78
C HIS A 121 -1.20 -2.79 2.17
N THR A 122 -0.19 -2.83 2.99
CA THR A 122 -0.18 -3.43 4.33
C THR A 122 -1.30 -2.92 5.25
N GLU A 123 -1.77 -1.68 5.06
CA GLU A 123 -2.86 -1.11 5.87
C GLU A 123 -4.20 -1.86 5.71
N ARG A 124 -4.42 -2.61 4.62
CA ARG A 124 -5.58 -3.52 4.48
C ARG A 124 -5.61 -4.64 5.53
N PHE A 125 -4.46 -4.94 6.14
CA PHE A 125 -4.29 -5.95 7.18
C PHE A 125 -4.26 -5.36 8.59
N ASN A 126 -4.46 -4.05 8.71
CA ASN A 126 -4.57 -3.38 10.00
C ASN A 126 -5.84 -3.85 10.73
N PRO A 127 -5.78 -4.17 12.04
CA PRO A 127 -6.94 -4.59 12.82
C PRO A 127 -8.14 -3.64 12.75
N ALA A 128 -7.89 -2.34 12.59
CA ALA A 128 -8.95 -1.34 12.43
C ALA A 128 -9.74 -1.55 11.14
N MET A 129 -9.08 -1.97 10.05
CA MET A 129 -9.74 -2.26 8.76
C MET A 129 -10.52 -3.58 8.83
N ASP A 130 -10.00 -4.60 9.51
CA ASP A 130 -10.74 -5.84 9.77
C ASP A 130 -12.00 -5.55 10.60
N TYR A 131 -11.92 -4.60 11.54
CA TYR A 131 -13.08 -4.18 12.32
C TYR A 131 -14.13 -3.49 11.44
N LEU A 132 -13.71 -2.56 10.56
CA LEU A 132 -14.60 -1.89 9.61
C LEU A 132 -15.29 -2.90 8.67
N ALA A 133 -14.54 -3.84 8.12
CA ALA A 133 -15.07 -4.87 7.22
C ALA A 133 -16.16 -5.73 7.89
N LYS A 134 -16.03 -6.04 9.19
CA LYS A 134 -17.05 -6.76 9.97
C LYS A 134 -18.31 -5.93 10.27
N HIS A 135 -18.22 -4.61 10.15
CA HIS A 135 -19.31 -3.66 10.40
C HIS A 135 -19.73 -2.94 9.12
N LYS A 136 -19.58 -3.63 7.97
CA LYS A 136 -19.93 -3.08 6.65
C LYS A 136 -21.43 -2.77 6.62
N GLY A 137 -21.76 -1.51 6.26
CA GLY A 137 -23.10 -0.99 6.04
C GLY A 137 -23.12 -0.16 4.75
N ASN A 138 -24.22 0.53 4.52
CA ASN A 138 -24.32 1.45 3.39
C ASN A 138 -23.46 2.70 3.67
N THR A 139 -22.29 2.77 3.08
CA THR A 139 -21.34 3.88 3.27
C THR A 139 -21.81 5.11 2.50
N CYS A 140 -22.13 6.18 3.24
CA CYS A 140 -22.54 7.45 2.66
C CYS A 140 -21.38 8.43 2.54
N PHE A 141 -20.53 8.49 3.57
CA PHE A 141 -19.40 9.42 3.61
C PHE A 141 -18.21 8.82 4.35
N ILE A 142 -17.03 9.10 3.84
CA ILE A 142 -15.74 8.75 4.47
C ILE A 142 -14.94 10.03 4.69
N GLU A 143 -14.30 10.13 5.85
CA GLU A 143 -13.35 11.19 6.16
C GLU A 143 -12.04 10.57 6.66
N VAL A 144 -10.93 10.88 5.98
CA VAL A 144 -9.61 10.34 6.30
C VAL A 144 -8.60 11.45 6.54
N HIS A 145 -7.83 11.30 7.61
CA HIS A 145 -6.68 12.14 7.90
C HIS A 145 -5.44 11.27 8.12
N ARG A 146 -4.42 11.51 7.29
CA ARG A 146 -3.08 10.96 7.45
C ARG A 146 -2.09 12.11 7.57
N LEU A 147 -1.80 12.48 8.80
CA LEU A 147 -0.90 13.58 9.11
C LEU A 147 0.40 13.02 9.71
N ALA A 148 1.52 13.47 9.19
CA ALA A 148 2.85 13.05 9.61
C ALA A 148 3.78 14.26 9.71
N GLN A 149 4.82 14.12 10.51
CA GLN A 149 5.90 15.09 10.60
C GLN A 149 6.81 15.00 9.38
N TYR A 150 7.50 16.11 9.09
CA TYR A 150 8.47 16.14 8.01
C TYR A 150 9.59 15.13 8.27
N PRO A 151 9.95 14.29 7.28
CA PRO A 151 10.92 13.23 7.46
C PRO A 151 12.29 13.77 7.91
N PRO A 152 12.99 13.07 8.83
CA PRO A 152 14.30 13.51 9.29
C PRO A 152 15.33 13.57 8.17
N ALA A 153 16.33 14.43 8.30
CA ALA A 153 17.44 14.52 7.37
C ALA A 153 18.21 13.20 7.29
N ARG A 154 18.67 12.86 6.12
CA ARG A 154 19.52 11.69 5.85
C ARG A 154 20.82 12.18 5.21
N PRO A 155 21.98 11.98 5.85
CA PRO A 155 23.27 12.46 5.30
C PRO A 155 23.51 11.94 3.88
N GLY A 156 23.75 12.86 2.93
CA GLY A 156 24.05 12.52 1.54
C GLY A 156 22.90 11.95 0.71
N GLN A 157 21.66 12.01 1.21
CA GLN A 157 20.48 11.50 0.52
C GLN A 157 19.30 12.46 0.68
N HIS A 158 18.34 12.40 -0.25
CA HIS A 158 17.04 13.04 -0.06
C HIS A 158 16.33 12.48 1.19
N ARG A 159 15.52 13.31 1.85
CA ARG A 159 14.63 12.83 2.92
C ARG A 159 13.65 11.82 2.33
N ARG A 160 13.41 10.74 3.06
CA ARG A 160 12.57 9.64 2.57
C ARG A 160 11.19 10.14 2.18
N GLY A 161 10.75 9.82 0.96
CA GLY A 161 9.42 10.12 0.43
C GLY A 161 9.25 11.56 -0.09
N THR A 162 10.26 12.45 0.04
CA THR A 162 10.15 13.83 -0.45
C THR A 162 10.46 13.97 -1.95
N GLU A 163 10.97 12.93 -2.56
CA GLU A 163 11.20 12.81 -4.00
C GLU A 163 9.91 12.63 -4.82
N VAL A 164 8.81 12.28 -4.14
CA VAL A 164 7.48 12.11 -4.76
C VAL A 164 6.43 12.91 -4.00
N SER A 165 5.27 13.16 -4.64
CA SER A 165 4.13 13.78 -3.97
C SER A 165 3.68 12.98 -2.73
N VAL A 166 3.21 13.68 -1.69
CA VAL A 166 2.59 13.07 -0.52
C VAL A 166 1.42 12.14 -0.89
N VAL A 167 0.84 12.31 -2.09
CA VAL A 167 -0.18 11.42 -2.64
C VAL A 167 0.39 10.01 -2.86
N HIS A 168 1.53 9.89 -3.53
CA HIS A 168 2.17 8.61 -3.82
C HIS A 168 2.85 7.99 -2.59
N ASP A 169 3.35 8.82 -1.67
CA ASP A 169 4.02 8.29 -0.48
C ASP A 169 3.04 7.89 0.63
N LEU A 170 2.11 8.78 0.99
CA LEU A 170 1.22 8.61 2.14
C LEU A 170 -0.24 8.35 1.74
N MET A 171 -0.84 9.22 0.91
CA MET A 171 -2.28 9.17 0.61
C MET A 171 -2.70 7.89 -0.12
N ILE A 172 -1.81 7.29 -0.91
CA ILE A 172 -2.10 6.07 -1.69
C ILE A 172 -2.61 4.91 -0.81
N HIS A 173 -2.15 4.81 0.44
CA HIS A 173 -2.67 3.83 1.40
C HIS A 173 -4.14 4.08 1.72
N ASP A 174 -4.51 5.35 1.87
CA ASP A 174 -5.89 5.74 2.21
C ASP A 174 -6.79 5.67 0.99
N LEU A 175 -6.27 5.99 -0.20
CA LEU A 175 -7.00 5.80 -1.46
C LEU A 175 -7.37 4.33 -1.68
N ASP A 176 -6.42 3.40 -1.44
CA ASP A 176 -6.66 1.98 -1.49
C ASP A 176 -7.75 1.54 -0.50
N LEU A 177 -7.68 2.00 0.75
CA LEU A 177 -8.70 1.71 1.78
C LEU A 177 -10.07 2.28 1.44
N ILE A 178 -10.13 3.48 0.87
CA ILE A 178 -11.38 4.13 0.44
C ILE A 178 -12.03 3.35 -0.70
N LEU A 179 -11.25 2.99 -1.73
CA LEU A 179 -11.73 2.21 -2.87
C LEU A 179 -12.32 0.87 -2.44
N GLU A 180 -11.66 0.16 -1.51
CA GLU A 180 -12.15 -1.09 -0.93
C GLU A 180 -13.42 -0.90 -0.09
N THR A 181 -13.48 0.17 0.72
CA THR A 181 -14.60 0.40 1.64
C THR A 181 -15.87 0.81 0.91
N VAL A 182 -15.74 1.63 -0.14
CA VAL A 182 -16.90 2.13 -0.91
C VAL A 182 -17.38 1.11 -1.93
N ASP A 183 -16.46 0.32 -2.51
CA ASP A 183 -16.75 -0.71 -3.51
C ASP A 183 -17.59 -0.17 -4.69
N SER A 184 -17.19 1.00 -5.21
CA SER A 184 -17.84 1.66 -6.35
C SER A 184 -16.81 2.42 -7.18
N GLU A 185 -17.10 2.64 -8.45
CA GLU A 185 -16.24 3.43 -9.32
C GLU A 185 -16.26 4.91 -8.92
N VAL A 186 -15.09 5.55 -9.02
CA VAL A 186 -14.97 7.00 -8.87
C VAL A 186 -15.70 7.66 -10.04
N GLU A 187 -16.60 8.58 -9.73
CA GLU A 187 -17.30 9.40 -10.71
C GLU A 187 -16.49 10.66 -11.05
N ARG A 188 -16.02 11.35 -10.01
CA ARG A 188 -15.21 12.58 -10.11
C ARG A 188 -14.51 12.84 -8.79
N PHE A 189 -13.50 13.68 -8.82
CA PHE A 189 -12.87 14.23 -7.62
C PHE A 189 -12.51 15.70 -7.84
N ASP A 190 -12.12 16.34 -6.74
CA ASP A 190 -11.64 17.73 -6.69
C ASP A 190 -10.46 17.74 -5.72
N ALA A 191 -9.29 18.15 -6.19
CA ALA A 191 -8.03 18.01 -5.47
C ALA A 191 -7.28 19.33 -5.37
N VAL A 192 -6.78 19.64 -4.19
CA VAL A 192 -5.89 20.78 -3.94
C VAL A 192 -4.66 20.31 -3.17
N GLY A 193 -3.51 20.90 -3.48
CA GLY A 193 -2.26 20.57 -2.82
C GLY A 193 -1.18 21.58 -3.06
N THR A 194 -0.21 21.62 -2.17
CA THR A 194 0.91 22.55 -2.25
C THR A 194 2.21 21.95 -1.73
N ALA A 195 3.31 22.37 -2.35
CA ALA A 195 4.67 22.17 -1.86
C ALA A 195 5.00 23.30 -0.87
N VAL A 196 5.54 22.96 0.29
CA VAL A 196 5.92 23.92 1.35
C VAL A 196 7.40 23.78 1.70
N LEU A 197 7.87 22.54 1.92
CA LEU A 197 9.23 22.22 2.33
C LEU A 197 9.98 21.35 1.32
N SER A 198 9.25 20.72 0.40
CA SER A 198 9.80 19.87 -0.67
C SER A 198 9.55 20.49 -2.03
N GLU A 199 10.08 19.88 -3.09
CA GLU A 199 9.81 20.25 -4.50
C GLU A 199 8.46 19.67 -4.98
N THR A 200 7.90 18.72 -4.27
CA THR A 200 6.61 18.08 -4.56
C THR A 200 5.60 18.38 -3.45
N GLU A 201 4.34 18.08 -3.68
CA GLU A 201 3.26 18.40 -2.74
C GLU A 201 3.50 17.77 -1.37
N ASP A 202 3.53 18.61 -0.32
CA ASP A 202 3.72 18.21 1.09
C ASP A 202 2.39 18.03 1.83
N ILE A 203 1.35 18.71 1.35
CA ILE A 203 -0.02 18.58 1.84
C ILE A 203 -0.99 18.55 0.68
N VAL A 204 -1.94 17.63 0.73
CA VAL A 204 -2.99 17.45 -0.28
C VAL A 204 -4.32 17.16 0.42
N ASN A 205 -5.38 17.78 -0.08
CA ASN A 205 -6.76 17.44 0.26
C ASN A 205 -7.53 17.08 -1.02
N VAL A 206 -8.31 16.00 -0.95
CA VAL A 206 -9.08 15.51 -2.07
C VAL A 206 -10.51 15.21 -1.63
N ARG A 207 -11.48 15.63 -2.42
CA ARG A 207 -12.88 15.23 -2.30
C ARG A 207 -13.26 14.32 -3.46
N ILE A 208 -13.57 13.06 -3.17
CA ILE A 208 -13.90 12.03 -4.15
C ILE A 208 -15.41 11.76 -4.11
N LYS A 209 -16.06 11.67 -5.26
CA LYS A 209 -17.46 11.24 -5.41
C LYS A 209 -17.52 9.94 -6.20
N PHE A 210 -18.38 9.04 -5.77
CA PHE A 210 -18.56 7.72 -6.35
C PHE A 210 -19.91 7.58 -7.06
N LYS A 211 -19.98 6.68 -8.05
CA LYS A 211 -21.20 6.44 -8.83
C LYS A 211 -22.38 5.95 -7.98
N ASN A 212 -22.13 5.28 -6.85
CA ASN A 212 -23.18 4.87 -5.91
C ASN A 212 -23.67 6.00 -5.00
N GLY A 213 -23.18 7.23 -5.17
CA GLY A 213 -23.55 8.40 -4.38
C GLY A 213 -22.71 8.62 -3.11
N ALA A 214 -21.85 7.69 -2.75
CA ALA A 214 -20.91 7.88 -1.64
C ALA A 214 -19.91 9.01 -1.94
N CYS A 215 -19.38 9.63 -0.89
CA CYS A 215 -18.35 10.65 -0.99
C CYS A 215 -17.23 10.38 0.01
N ALA A 216 -15.98 10.71 -0.34
CA ALA A 216 -14.86 10.67 0.58
C ALA A 216 -14.10 12.00 0.59
N ASN A 217 -13.68 12.46 1.76
CA ASN A 217 -12.67 13.50 1.92
C ASN A 217 -11.41 12.87 2.50
N VAL A 218 -10.27 13.13 1.89
CA VAL A 218 -8.98 12.63 2.37
C VAL A 218 -7.97 13.76 2.41
N THR A 219 -7.30 13.89 3.55
CA THR A 219 -6.19 14.82 3.74
C THR A 219 -4.94 14.04 4.10
N ALA A 220 -3.87 14.22 3.34
CA ALA A 220 -2.55 13.72 3.67
C ALA A 220 -1.56 14.87 3.78
N SER A 221 -0.75 14.85 4.82
CA SER A 221 0.30 15.84 5.05
C SER A 221 1.54 15.16 5.65
N ARG A 222 2.72 15.59 5.20
CA ARG A 222 4.01 15.20 5.78
C ARG A 222 4.71 16.35 6.50
N ILE A 223 3.98 17.45 6.76
CA ILE A 223 4.51 18.66 7.41
C ILE A 223 3.68 19.09 8.63
N SER A 224 2.88 18.19 9.17
CA SER A 224 2.05 18.45 10.35
C SER A 224 2.83 18.17 11.64
N GLU A 225 2.60 18.95 12.69
CA GLU A 225 3.19 18.70 14.01
C GLU A 225 2.60 17.43 14.65
N GLU A 226 1.29 17.22 14.50
CA GLU A 226 0.58 16.09 15.05
C GLU A 226 0.64 14.87 14.11
N LEU A 227 0.88 13.71 14.72
CA LEU A 227 0.69 12.43 14.04
C LEU A 227 -0.79 12.03 14.13
N GLN A 228 -1.45 11.87 12.99
CA GLN A 228 -2.83 11.42 12.96
C GLN A 228 -3.03 10.38 11.87
N ARG A 229 -3.68 9.27 12.22
CA ARG A 229 -4.11 8.23 11.28
C ARG A 229 -5.53 7.83 11.59
N LYS A 230 -6.50 8.63 11.10
CA LYS A 230 -7.92 8.44 11.37
C LYS A 230 -8.70 8.14 10.12
N PHE A 231 -9.53 7.10 10.20
CA PHE A 231 -10.47 6.69 9.15
C PHE A 231 -11.88 6.69 9.75
N ARG A 232 -12.74 7.58 9.25
CA ARG A 232 -14.11 7.75 9.73
C ARG A 232 -15.08 7.38 8.63
N VAL A 233 -16.02 6.50 8.96
CA VAL A 233 -17.08 6.04 8.05
C VAL A 233 -18.42 6.44 8.61
N PHE A 234 -19.20 7.13 7.80
CA PHE A 234 -20.59 7.49 8.08
C PHE A 234 -21.49 6.62 7.20
N GLN A 235 -22.23 5.77 7.84
CA GLN A 235 -23.23 4.89 7.24
C GLN A 235 -24.63 5.44 7.53
N ASP A 236 -25.65 4.89 6.91
CA ASP A 236 -27.05 5.28 7.15
C ASP A 236 -27.52 5.04 8.61
N ASP A 237 -26.91 4.06 9.30
CA ASP A 237 -27.26 3.66 10.68
C ASP A 237 -26.12 3.80 11.70
N ALA A 238 -24.90 4.12 11.26
CA ALA A 238 -23.73 4.13 12.11
C ALA A 238 -22.69 5.19 11.75
N TYR A 239 -22.02 5.69 12.77
CA TYR A 239 -20.75 6.41 12.67
C TYR A 239 -19.64 5.54 13.26
N ILE A 240 -18.60 5.27 12.49
CA ILE A 240 -17.44 4.48 12.90
C ILE A 240 -16.20 5.32 12.71
N SER A 241 -15.45 5.58 13.78
CA SER A 241 -14.19 6.32 13.75
C SER A 241 -13.07 5.42 14.27
N MET A 242 -12.11 5.10 13.42
CA MET A 242 -10.95 4.29 13.77
C MET A 242 -9.69 5.15 13.77
N ASP A 243 -8.92 5.07 14.83
CA ASP A 243 -7.54 5.53 14.91
C ASP A 243 -6.65 4.31 14.68
N TYR A 244 -6.23 4.12 13.43
CA TYR A 244 -5.45 2.93 13.07
C TYR A 244 -3.94 3.07 13.36
N GLY A 245 -3.50 4.25 13.79
CA GLY A 245 -2.19 4.43 14.41
C GLY A 245 -2.13 3.89 15.85
N ASN A 246 -3.26 3.99 16.58
CA ASN A 246 -3.36 3.62 18.00
C ASN A 246 -4.23 2.37 18.24
N ASN A 247 -4.64 1.65 17.20
CA ASN A 247 -5.51 0.47 17.27
C ASN A 247 -6.77 0.68 18.13
N SER A 248 -7.39 1.84 18.00
CA SER A 248 -8.55 2.24 18.81
C SER A 248 -9.64 2.87 17.96
N GLY A 249 -10.85 2.95 18.49
CA GLY A 249 -11.94 3.59 17.77
C GLY A 249 -13.18 3.84 18.62
N VAL A 250 -14.15 4.46 17.96
CA VAL A 250 -15.48 4.72 18.51
C VAL A 250 -16.52 4.36 17.47
N VAL A 251 -17.54 3.65 17.91
CA VAL A 251 -18.73 3.34 17.11
C VAL A 251 -19.93 3.98 17.77
N VAL A 252 -20.70 4.72 16.99
CA VAL A 252 -21.99 5.26 17.44
C VAL A 252 -23.07 4.71 16.51
N LYS A 253 -24.07 4.05 17.09
CA LYS A 253 -25.22 3.52 16.35
C LYS A 253 -26.51 4.04 16.93
N LYS A 254 -27.52 4.23 16.07
CA LYS A 254 -28.89 4.50 16.48
C LYS A 254 -29.63 3.19 16.67
N ASN A 255 -30.31 3.03 17.82
CA ASN A 255 -31.25 1.95 18.07
C ASN A 255 -32.62 2.49 18.51
N LYS A 256 -33.57 1.60 18.82
CA LYS A 256 -34.92 1.99 19.24
C LYS A 256 -34.96 2.80 20.54
N LEU A 257 -33.92 2.73 21.37
CA LEU A 257 -33.83 3.40 22.68
C LEU A 257 -32.97 4.68 22.63
N GLY A 258 -32.38 5.01 21.46
CA GLY A 258 -31.53 6.21 21.28
C GLY A 258 -30.16 5.89 20.67
N LEU A 259 -29.16 6.71 21.01
CA LEU A 259 -27.79 6.55 20.54
C LEU A 259 -26.99 5.65 21.48
N VAL A 260 -26.38 4.63 20.93
CA VAL A 260 -25.41 3.76 21.63
C VAL A 260 -24.00 4.08 21.16
N ARG A 261 -23.15 4.45 22.10
CA ARG A 261 -21.71 4.68 21.86
C ARG A 261 -20.90 3.52 22.46
N LYS A 262 -20.00 2.96 21.63
CA LYS A 262 -19.06 1.92 22.04
C LYS A 262 -17.63 2.38 21.74
N THR A 263 -16.75 2.36 22.72
CA THR A 263 -15.31 2.48 22.50
C THR A 263 -14.75 1.13 22.06
N VAL A 264 -13.85 1.14 21.10
CA VAL A 264 -13.21 -0.04 20.52
C VAL A 264 -11.72 0.05 20.82
N SER A 265 -11.18 -0.99 21.43
CA SER A 265 -9.74 -1.23 21.54
C SER A 265 -9.43 -2.51 20.78
N LEU A 266 -8.40 -2.49 19.95
CA LEU A 266 -8.02 -3.60 19.10
C LEU A 266 -6.65 -4.11 19.50
N ASP A 267 -6.51 -5.42 19.54
CA ASP A 267 -5.21 -6.03 19.79
C ASP A 267 -4.26 -5.72 18.64
N PRO A 268 -3.04 -5.25 18.95
CA PRO A 268 -2.05 -4.99 17.92
C PRO A 268 -1.71 -6.29 17.17
N LYS A 269 -1.76 -6.25 15.85
CA LYS A 269 -1.31 -7.32 14.98
C LYS A 269 -0.19 -6.81 14.08
N ASN A 270 0.71 -7.68 13.70
CA ASN A 270 1.69 -7.36 12.69
C ASN A 270 1.02 -7.43 11.31
N ALA A 271 0.59 -6.28 10.79
CA ALA A 271 -0.10 -6.18 9.52
C ALA A 271 0.75 -6.72 8.36
N LEU A 272 2.07 -6.47 8.36
CA LEU A 272 2.97 -7.00 7.34
C LEU A 272 3.07 -8.53 7.41
N ALA A 273 3.12 -9.12 8.60
CA ALA A 273 3.10 -10.58 8.72
C ALA A 273 1.78 -11.16 8.16
N ALA A 274 0.64 -10.52 8.46
CA ALA A 274 -0.65 -10.95 7.95
C ALA A 274 -0.75 -10.83 6.42
N GLU A 275 -0.17 -9.80 5.82
CA GLU A 275 -0.07 -9.64 4.36
C GLU A 275 0.74 -10.76 3.72
N LEU A 276 1.93 -11.07 4.26
CA LEU A 276 2.79 -12.14 3.76
C LEU A 276 2.11 -13.51 3.86
N GLU A 277 1.43 -13.78 4.97
CA GLU A 277 0.67 -15.02 5.15
C GLU A 277 -0.54 -15.12 4.20
N ASP A 278 -1.25 -14.02 3.92
CA ASP A 278 -2.34 -13.99 2.94
C ASP A 278 -1.84 -14.30 1.54
N PHE A 279 -0.69 -13.72 1.15
CA PHE A 279 -0.05 -14.01 -0.13
C PHE A 279 0.32 -15.49 -0.25
N ILE A 280 0.94 -16.09 0.76
CA ILE A 280 1.25 -17.52 0.79
C ILE A 280 -0.03 -18.37 0.72
N ALA A 281 -1.07 -18.00 1.46
CA ALA A 281 -2.35 -18.70 1.43
C ALA A 281 -3.02 -18.66 0.05
N ALA A 282 -2.95 -17.53 -0.66
CA ALA A 282 -3.44 -17.40 -2.03
C ALA A 282 -2.70 -18.34 -2.99
N ILE A 283 -1.37 -18.48 -2.84
CA ILE A 283 -0.57 -19.42 -3.63
C ILE A 283 -0.98 -20.87 -3.34
N LYS A 284 -1.08 -21.26 -2.08
CA LYS A 284 -1.53 -22.61 -1.68
C LYS A 284 -2.91 -22.95 -2.27
N LYS A 285 -3.86 -22.01 -2.19
CA LYS A 285 -5.21 -22.18 -2.78
C LYS A 285 -5.15 -22.26 -4.30
N THR A 286 -4.28 -21.49 -4.95
CA THR A 286 -4.06 -21.56 -6.41
C THR A 286 -3.54 -22.92 -6.81
N LYS A 287 -2.54 -23.46 -6.12
CA LYS A 287 -1.99 -24.80 -6.36
C LYS A 287 -3.04 -25.90 -6.17
N ALA A 288 -3.84 -25.79 -5.12
CA ALA A 288 -4.88 -26.79 -4.82
C ALA A 288 -6.05 -26.78 -5.82
N SER A 289 -6.44 -25.60 -6.29
CA SER A 289 -7.61 -25.46 -7.20
C SER A 289 -7.26 -25.49 -8.69
N GLY A 290 -5.98 -25.30 -9.05
CA GLY A 290 -5.53 -25.09 -10.43
C GLY A 290 -6.02 -23.77 -11.05
N LYS A 291 -6.62 -22.87 -10.27
CA LYS A 291 -7.09 -21.54 -10.71
C LYS A 291 -6.41 -20.48 -9.86
N VAL A 292 -6.01 -19.37 -10.48
CA VAL A 292 -5.42 -18.25 -9.75
C VAL A 292 -6.42 -17.73 -8.72
N VAL A 293 -6.00 -17.72 -7.46
CA VAL A 293 -6.73 -17.13 -6.34
C VAL A 293 -6.03 -15.81 -5.99
N CYS A 294 -6.76 -14.71 -6.03
CA CYS A 294 -6.21 -13.40 -5.68
C CYS A 294 -5.92 -13.32 -4.18
N PRO A 295 -4.81 -12.69 -3.76
CA PRO A 295 -4.62 -12.28 -2.39
C PRO A 295 -5.60 -11.17 -2.02
N LYS A 296 -5.71 -10.82 -0.74
CA LYS A 296 -6.59 -9.74 -0.23
C LYS A 296 -6.31 -8.40 -0.91
N VAL A 297 -5.07 -8.16 -1.31
CA VAL A 297 -4.68 -7.00 -2.13
C VAL A 297 -4.09 -7.51 -3.43
N SER A 298 -4.87 -7.44 -4.49
CA SER A 298 -4.46 -7.88 -5.82
C SER A 298 -3.67 -6.82 -6.59
N GLY A 299 -3.03 -7.22 -7.67
CA GLY A 299 -2.42 -6.30 -8.63
C GLY A 299 -3.42 -5.28 -9.20
N GLU A 300 -4.69 -5.70 -9.40
CA GLU A 300 -5.77 -4.83 -9.84
C GLU A 300 -6.10 -3.73 -8.82
N ASP A 301 -6.11 -4.07 -7.53
CA ASP A 301 -6.35 -3.10 -6.46
C ASP A 301 -5.21 -2.08 -6.40
N GLY A 302 -3.96 -2.54 -6.46
CA GLY A 302 -2.80 -1.66 -6.52
C GLY A 302 -2.81 -0.75 -7.75
N LEU A 303 -3.27 -1.25 -8.91
CA LEU A 303 -3.40 -0.43 -10.12
C LEU A 303 -4.48 0.65 -9.98
N LYS A 304 -5.63 0.34 -9.40
CA LYS A 304 -6.70 1.32 -9.15
C LYS A 304 -6.22 2.43 -8.22
N ALA A 305 -5.55 2.08 -7.13
CA ALA A 305 -5.01 3.05 -6.18
C ALA A 305 -3.94 3.94 -6.83
N LEU A 306 -3.03 3.36 -7.62
CA LEU A 306 -1.99 4.10 -8.33
C LEU A 306 -2.58 5.02 -9.42
N GLN A 307 -3.54 4.56 -10.20
CA GLN A 307 -4.20 5.38 -11.23
C GLN A 307 -4.88 6.61 -10.60
N LEU A 308 -5.65 6.39 -9.51
CA LEU A 308 -6.30 7.50 -8.81
C LEU A 308 -5.28 8.48 -8.22
N ALA A 309 -4.15 7.98 -7.69
CA ALA A 309 -3.07 8.83 -7.18
C ALA A 309 -2.43 9.69 -8.29
N GLU A 310 -2.18 9.12 -9.48
CA GLU A 310 -1.67 9.86 -10.63
C GLU A 310 -2.65 10.93 -11.11
N ASP A 311 -3.93 10.57 -11.23
CA ASP A 311 -4.98 11.48 -11.69
C ASP A 311 -5.12 12.67 -10.73
N ILE A 312 -5.07 12.43 -9.41
CA ILE A 312 -5.09 13.48 -8.38
C ILE A 312 -3.88 14.41 -8.52
N VAL A 313 -2.67 13.88 -8.65
CA VAL A 313 -1.46 14.72 -8.81
C VAL A 313 -1.52 15.53 -10.11
N SER A 314 -2.01 14.93 -11.19
CA SER A 314 -2.18 15.61 -12.47
C SER A 314 -3.16 16.79 -12.36
N GLU A 315 -4.30 16.61 -11.66
CA GLU A 315 -5.28 17.67 -11.44
C GLU A 315 -4.70 18.82 -10.60
N ILE A 316 -4.00 18.50 -9.50
CA ILE A 316 -3.35 19.51 -8.64
C ILE A 316 -2.37 20.35 -9.45
N ARG A 317 -1.51 19.70 -10.25
CA ARG A 317 -0.51 20.43 -11.07
C ARG A 317 -1.16 21.30 -12.11
N SER A 318 -2.17 20.78 -12.81
CA SER A 318 -2.94 21.55 -13.80
C SER A 318 -3.64 22.77 -13.17
N TYR A 319 -4.20 22.59 -11.97
CA TYR A 319 -4.80 23.68 -11.20
C TYR A 319 -3.76 24.73 -10.80
N ASN A 320 -2.65 24.30 -10.22
CA ASN A 320 -1.59 25.18 -9.77
C ASN A 320 -0.96 25.97 -10.94
N GLU A 321 -0.71 25.33 -12.09
CA GLU A 321 -0.19 25.99 -13.29
C GLU A 321 -1.15 27.08 -13.83
N LYS A 322 -2.47 26.81 -13.80
CA LYS A 322 -3.48 27.76 -14.24
C LYS A 322 -3.49 29.03 -13.39
N TYR A 323 -3.36 28.88 -12.07
CA TYR A 323 -3.47 29.99 -11.12
C TYR A 323 -2.12 30.59 -10.70
N ALA A 324 -1.00 29.92 -10.99
CA ALA A 324 0.34 30.45 -10.73
C ALA A 324 0.63 31.75 -11.48
N LYS A 325 0.03 31.95 -12.65
CA LYS A 325 0.16 33.19 -13.45
C LYS A 325 -0.56 34.39 -12.84
N ASP A 326 -1.56 34.14 -12.00
CA ASP A 326 -2.41 35.18 -11.39
C ASP A 326 -1.97 35.53 -9.96
N HIS A 327 -1.15 34.67 -9.34
CA HIS A 327 -0.66 34.84 -7.97
C HIS A 327 0.85 34.58 -7.88
N GLU A 328 1.67 35.64 -7.94
CA GLU A 328 3.11 35.58 -7.63
C GLU A 328 3.45 34.95 -6.25
N LEU A 329 2.43 34.66 -5.45
CA LEU A 329 2.52 34.09 -4.12
C LEU A 329 2.79 32.56 -4.08
N PHE A 330 2.61 31.84 -5.18
CA PHE A 330 2.73 30.37 -5.20
C PHE A 330 3.99 29.84 -5.88
N LEU A 331 4.77 30.72 -6.50
CA LEU A 331 6.05 30.38 -7.11
C LEU A 331 7.18 30.99 -6.28
N LYS A 332 7.53 30.39 -5.18
CA LYS A 332 8.90 30.51 -4.68
C LYS A 332 9.69 29.35 -5.25
N ASN A 333 10.62 29.73 -6.14
CA ASN A 333 11.68 28.90 -6.71
C ASN A 333 12.42 28.07 -5.66
#